data_9a90b7d258814c8bf18288ab339705b9
#
_entry.id   9a90b7d258814c8bf18288ab339705b9
#
_cell.length_a   1.000
_cell.length_b   1.000
_cell.length_c   1.000
_cell.angle_alpha   90.00
_cell.angle_beta   90.00
_cell.angle_gamma   90.00
#
_symmetry.space_group_name_H-M   'P 1'
#
loop_
_entity.id
_entity.type
_entity.pdbx_description
1 polymer ?
#
loop_
_entity_poly.entity_id
_entity_poly.type
_entity_poly.pdbx_seq_one_letter_code
_entity_poly.pdbx_strand_id
1 'polypeptide(L)'
;LKFNNLIINRREFFKTKKNFHQTNAMFELVNKTISIKNPKKFVFLPKYYQIKNNFEKRILIHLSSKWIDKNYDENQFIELLRKLKKTSKLYLTTDDTSISSFNIVLEKYSKINDASFNELTLNKDNIIILDKLNFKNWRKIILNSKLVITYESGCVHVTSMSDIPQVIIYDYKNEPLLINEEYAPLTKKYKKVIVPSSSINQEIMTKIKQIEF
;
A
#
# COMPACT_ATOMS: atom_id res chain seq x y z
N LEU A 1 -24.27 -30.77 10.87
CA LEU A 1 -23.30 -30.43 9.84
C LEU A 1 -21.91 -30.73 10.41
N LYS A 2 -21.26 -31.82 9.98
CA LYS A 2 -19.84 -32.06 10.28
C LYS A 2 -19.03 -31.18 9.35
N PHE A 3 -18.49 -30.09 9.85
CA PHE A 3 -17.45 -29.34 9.16
C PHE A 3 -16.16 -30.18 9.21
N ASN A 4 -15.84 -30.85 8.13
CA ASN A 4 -14.49 -31.36 7.97
C ASN A 4 -13.57 -30.16 7.89
N ASN A 5 -12.61 -30.04 8.81
CA ASN A 5 -11.60 -29.00 8.80
C ASN A 5 -10.78 -29.13 7.51
N LEU A 6 -11.12 -28.35 6.51
CA LEU A 6 -10.35 -28.25 5.28
C LEU A 6 -9.17 -27.31 5.56
N ILE A 7 -8.03 -27.88 5.90
CA ILE A 7 -6.78 -27.13 6.09
C ILE A 7 -6.05 -27.13 4.75
N ILE A 8 -5.83 -25.94 4.20
CA ILE A 8 -4.89 -25.76 3.09
C ILE A 8 -3.53 -25.43 3.70
N ASN A 9 -2.58 -26.34 3.57
CA ASN A 9 -1.21 -26.04 3.93
C ASN A 9 -0.64 -25.04 2.91
N ARG A 10 -0.47 -23.79 3.36
CA ARG A 10 0.02 -22.67 2.54
C ARG A 10 1.34 -23.02 1.84
N ARG A 11 2.30 -23.63 2.55
CA ARG A 11 3.61 -23.96 1.99
C ARG A 11 3.54 -25.05 0.91
N GLU A 12 2.70 -26.05 1.07
CA GLU A 12 2.52 -27.10 0.06
C GLU A 12 1.77 -26.58 -1.15
N PHE A 13 0.81 -25.69 -0.95
CA PHE A 13 0.07 -25.08 -2.04
C PHE A 13 0.99 -24.22 -2.92
N PHE A 14 1.93 -23.50 -2.34
CA PHE A 14 2.94 -22.72 -3.05
C PHE A 14 3.91 -23.59 -3.86
N LYS A 15 4.33 -24.73 -3.31
CA LYS A 15 5.25 -25.65 -4.01
C LYS A 15 4.63 -26.28 -5.26
N THR A 16 3.32 -26.42 -5.30
CA THR A 16 2.62 -27.18 -6.34
C THR A 16 2.02 -26.30 -7.44
N LYS A 17 1.84 -25.00 -7.21
CA LYS A 17 1.19 -24.10 -8.17
C LYS A 17 2.04 -22.89 -8.52
N LYS A 18 2.44 -22.79 -9.78
CA LYS A 18 3.03 -21.57 -10.34
C LYS A 18 1.96 -20.46 -10.37
N ASN A 19 2.36 -19.23 -10.00
CA ASN A 19 1.50 -18.04 -9.99
C ASN A 19 0.36 -18.11 -8.95
N PHE A 20 0.70 -18.42 -7.72
CA PHE A 20 -0.25 -18.44 -6.63
C PHE A 20 -0.61 -17.04 -6.17
N HIS A 21 -1.89 -16.71 -6.21
CA HIS A 21 -2.44 -15.53 -5.57
C HIS A 21 -3.45 -15.94 -4.50
N GLN A 22 -3.48 -15.26 -3.34
CA GLN A 22 -4.35 -15.61 -2.21
C GLN A 22 -5.82 -15.76 -2.62
N THR A 23 -6.32 -14.94 -3.52
CA THR A 23 -7.68 -15.05 -4.04
C THR A 23 -7.95 -16.41 -4.71
N ASN A 24 -6.94 -17.02 -5.31
CA ASN A 24 -7.07 -18.33 -5.93
C ASN A 24 -7.21 -19.44 -4.88
N ALA A 25 -6.44 -19.34 -3.78
CA ALA A 25 -6.56 -20.29 -2.67
C ALA A 25 -7.93 -20.20 -2.01
N MET A 26 -8.40 -18.99 -1.75
CA MET A 26 -9.72 -18.75 -1.20
C MET A 26 -10.82 -19.30 -2.11
N PHE A 27 -10.69 -19.08 -3.41
CA PHE A 27 -11.63 -19.60 -4.40
C PHE A 27 -11.66 -21.14 -4.43
N GLU A 28 -10.50 -21.79 -4.40
CA GLU A 28 -10.44 -23.26 -4.35
C GLU A 28 -11.01 -23.82 -3.04
N LEU A 29 -10.76 -23.15 -1.92
CA LEU A 29 -11.34 -23.52 -0.64
C LEU A 29 -12.87 -23.49 -0.69
N VAL A 30 -13.43 -22.39 -1.17
CA VAL A 30 -14.89 -22.22 -1.34
C VAL A 30 -15.45 -23.28 -2.29
N ASN A 31 -14.80 -23.51 -3.43
CA ASN A 31 -15.24 -24.50 -4.39
C ASN A 31 -15.24 -25.92 -3.84
N LYS A 32 -14.23 -26.28 -3.07
CA LYS A 32 -14.19 -27.59 -2.36
C LYS A 32 -15.27 -27.73 -1.31
N THR A 33 -15.65 -26.61 -0.67
CA THR A 33 -16.66 -26.64 0.40
C THR A 33 -18.08 -26.69 -0.13
N ILE A 34 -18.37 -25.96 -1.23
CA ILE A 34 -19.74 -25.78 -1.74
C ILE A 34 -19.98 -26.62 -3.01
N SER A 35 -18.94 -27.26 -3.57
CA SER A 35 -19.06 -28.09 -4.81
C SER A 35 -19.73 -27.34 -5.97
N ILE A 36 -19.26 -26.13 -6.27
CA ILE A 36 -19.85 -25.31 -7.33
C ILE A 36 -19.60 -25.97 -8.68
N LYS A 37 -20.67 -26.30 -9.40
CA LYS A 37 -20.57 -26.79 -10.79
C LYS A 37 -20.12 -25.63 -11.69
N ASN A 38 -19.03 -25.85 -12.44
CA ASN A 38 -18.46 -24.84 -13.37
C ASN A 38 -18.14 -23.49 -12.73
N PRO A 39 -17.24 -23.45 -11.75
CA PRO A 39 -16.88 -22.20 -11.10
C PRO A 39 -16.23 -21.24 -12.10
N LYS A 40 -16.93 -20.17 -12.44
CA LYS A 40 -16.30 -19.08 -13.19
C LYS A 40 -15.44 -18.29 -12.23
N LYS A 41 -14.17 -18.16 -12.57
CA LYS A 41 -13.20 -17.40 -11.78
C LYS A 41 -13.44 -15.90 -11.98
N PHE A 42 -14.29 -15.31 -11.17
CA PHE A 42 -14.49 -13.87 -11.17
C PHE A 42 -13.56 -13.22 -10.14
N VAL A 43 -12.52 -12.57 -10.61
CA VAL A 43 -11.84 -11.56 -9.79
C VAL A 43 -12.53 -10.24 -10.11
N PHE A 44 -13.56 -9.91 -9.34
CA PHE A 44 -14.21 -8.63 -9.46
C PHE A 44 -13.52 -7.65 -8.53
N LEU A 45 -12.69 -6.76 -9.09
CA LEU A 45 -12.23 -5.58 -8.38
C LEU A 45 -13.30 -4.50 -8.57
N PRO A 46 -13.95 -4.05 -7.50
CA PRO A 46 -14.80 -2.88 -7.59
C PRO A 46 -13.90 -1.71 -8.02
N LYS A 47 -14.09 -1.21 -9.23
CA LYS A 47 -13.46 0.04 -9.65
C LYS A 47 -14.12 1.15 -8.86
N TYR A 48 -13.40 1.73 -7.93
CA TYR A 48 -13.82 2.98 -7.35
C TYR A 48 -13.62 4.06 -8.41
N TYR A 49 -14.73 4.61 -8.90
CA TYR A 49 -14.69 5.78 -9.77
C TYR A 49 -13.94 6.90 -9.05
N GLN A 50 -13.04 7.55 -9.76
CA GLN A 50 -12.42 8.77 -9.25
C GLN A 50 -13.53 9.75 -8.91
N ILE A 51 -13.70 10.04 -7.65
CA ILE A 51 -14.58 11.13 -7.23
C ILE A 51 -13.91 12.39 -7.74
N LYS A 52 -14.57 13.16 -8.61
CA LYS A 52 -14.08 14.48 -9.02
C LYS A 52 -13.92 15.32 -7.76
N ASN A 53 -12.70 15.54 -7.35
CA ASN A 53 -12.34 16.37 -6.21
C ASN A 53 -11.41 17.46 -6.68
N ASN A 54 -11.51 18.62 -6.05
CA ASN A 54 -10.58 19.74 -6.24
C ASN A 54 -9.26 19.56 -5.46
N PHE A 55 -8.95 18.34 -5.02
CA PHE A 55 -7.71 18.07 -4.33
C PHE A 55 -6.55 18.07 -5.30
N GLU A 56 -5.48 18.76 -4.93
CA GLU A 56 -4.23 18.66 -5.63
C GLU A 56 -3.68 17.23 -5.56
N LYS A 57 -3.37 16.64 -6.70
CA LYS A 57 -2.81 15.29 -6.75
C LYS A 57 -1.38 15.29 -6.19
N ARG A 58 -1.15 14.58 -5.09
CA ARG A 58 0.12 14.48 -4.39
C ARG A 58 0.67 13.05 -4.41
N ILE A 59 1.93 12.89 -4.11
CA ILE A 59 2.47 11.57 -3.77
C ILE A 59 2.01 11.25 -2.34
N LEU A 60 1.41 10.08 -2.16
CA LEU A 60 1.05 9.55 -0.85
C LEU A 60 2.13 8.58 -0.38
N ILE A 61 2.64 8.78 0.83
CA ILE A 61 3.42 7.79 1.56
C ILE A 61 2.55 7.26 2.69
N HIS A 62 2.23 5.97 2.65
CA HIS A 62 1.52 5.32 3.73
C HIS A 62 2.51 4.68 4.69
N LEU A 63 2.55 5.20 5.92
CA LEU A 63 3.42 4.74 6.98
C LEU A 63 2.70 3.70 7.84
N SER A 64 3.21 2.49 7.85
CA SER A 64 2.82 1.41 8.73
C SER A 64 3.97 1.03 9.66
N SER A 65 3.72 0.22 10.68
CA SER A 65 4.76 -0.31 11.58
C SER A 65 5.89 -0.99 10.81
N LYS A 66 5.61 -1.56 9.65
CA LYS A 66 6.61 -2.24 8.80
C LYS A 66 7.78 -1.34 8.38
N TRP A 67 7.61 -0.03 8.33
CA TRP A 67 8.72 0.89 8.05
C TRP A 67 9.77 0.87 9.15
N ILE A 68 9.31 0.85 10.40
CA ILE A 68 10.16 0.87 11.59
C ILE A 68 10.77 -0.49 11.85
N ASP A 69 9.97 -1.55 11.77
CA ASP A 69 10.36 -2.93 12.05
C ASP A 69 11.45 -3.46 11.10
N LYS A 70 11.67 -2.78 9.97
CA LYS A 70 12.60 -3.19 8.93
C LYS A 70 13.92 -2.40 8.91
N ASN A 71 14.28 -1.79 10.03
CA ASN A 71 15.50 -0.98 10.20
C ASN A 71 15.59 0.23 9.24
N TYR A 72 14.45 0.81 8.92
CA TYR A 72 14.39 2.05 8.18
C TYR A 72 14.37 3.19 9.19
N ASP A 73 15.46 3.93 9.27
CA ASP A 73 15.64 4.94 10.30
C ASP A 73 15.08 6.32 9.90
N GLU A 74 15.04 7.22 10.90
CA GLU A 74 14.53 8.58 10.73
C GLU A 74 15.32 9.38 9.70
N ASN A 75 16.65 9.23 9.66
CA ASN A 75 17.49 9.97 8.72
C ASN A 75 17.21 9.55 7.27
N GLN A 76 17.03 8.25 7.05
CA GLN A 76 16.62 7.71 5.76
C GLN A 76 15.25 8.29 5.34
N PHE A 77 14.30 8.39 6.29
CA PHE A 77 12.99 8.95 6.02
C PHE A 77 13.06 10.45 5.69
N ILE A 78 13.84 11.23 6.44
CA ILE A 78 14.10 12.66 6.15
C ILE A 78 14.69 12.82 4.75
N GLU A 79 15.64 11.98 4.38
CA GLU A 79 16.26 11.99 3.06
C GLU A 79 15.24 11.69 1.95
N LEU A 80 14.39 10.69 2.15
CA LEU A 80 13.31 10.36 1.22
C LEU A 80 12.36 11.55 1.02
N LEU A 81 11.86 12.13 2.12
CA LEU A 81 10.98 13.29 2.06
C LEU A 81 11.64 14.47 1.33
N ARG A 82 12.92 14.72 1.62
CA ARG A 82 13.69 15.80 0.98
C ARG A 82 13.83 15.59 -0.53
N LYS A 83 14.06 14.35 -0.98
CA LYS A 83 14.14 14.00 -2.39
C LYS A 83 12.78 14.15 -3.08
N LEU A 84 11.72 13.62 -2.50
CA LEU A 84 10.37 13.67 -3.09
C LEU A 84 9.78 15.07 -3.12
N LYS A 85 10.03 15.89 -2.08
CA LYS A 85 9.55 17.27 -1.99
C LYS A 85 10.07 18.17 -3.12
N LYS A 86 11.21 17.84 -3.74
CA LYS A 86 11.76 18.59 -4.89
C LYS A 86 10.87 18.50 -6.12
N THR A 87 10.08 17.45 -6.24
CA THR A 87 9.30 17.16 -7.46
C THR A 87 7.80 17.15 -7.22
N SER A 88 7.36 17.07 -5.95
CA SER A 88 5.95 16.88 -5.64
C SER A 88 5.61 17.31 -4.23
N LYS A 89 4.37 17.73 -4.06
CA LYS A 89 3.77 17.82 -2.72
C LYS A 89 3.41 16.42 -2.21
N LEU A 90 3.38 16.23 -0.90
CA LEU A 90 3.27 14.94 -0.24
C LEU A 90 2.08 14.88 0.72
N TYR A 91 1.44 13.71 0.76
CA TYR A 91 0.62 13.26 1.88
C TYR A 91 1.37 12.15 2.62
N LEU A 92 1.34 12.21 3.94
CA LEU A 92 1.81 11.14 4.82
C LEU A 92 0.59 10.62 5.58
N THR A 93 0.20 9.37 5.37
CA THR A 93 -0.86 8.74 6.16
C THR A 93 -0.28 7.74 7.13
N THR A 94 -0.87 7.66 8.31
CA THR A 94 -0.45 6.71 9.34
C THR A 94 -1.63 5.82 9.73
N ASP A 95 -1.38 4.56 9.99
CA ASP A 95 -2.39 3.60 10.45
C ASP A 95 -2.29 3.33 11.97
N ASP A 96 -1.16 3.65 12.58
CA ASP A 96 -0.88 3.29 13.97
C ASP A 96 -0.17 4.41 14.75
N THR A 97 -0.38 4.36 16.05
CA THR A 97 0.33 5.16 17.05
C THR A 97 1.80 4.76 17.22
N SER A 98 2.19 3.61 16.67
CA SER A 98 3.54 3.04 16.77
C SER A 98 4.61 3.75 15.94
N ILE A 99 4.27 4.81 15.21
CA ILE A 99 5.22 5.62 14.44
C ILE A 99 5.99 6.62 15.32
N SER A 100 6.06 6.35 16.60
CA SER A 100 6.83 7.18 17.57
C SER A 100 8.28 7.44 17.15
N SER A 101 8.90 6.52 16.42
CA SER A 101 10.26 6.67 15.90
C SER A 101 10.43 7.78 14.87
N PHE A 102 9.34 8.20 14.20
CA PHE A 102 9.35 9.30 13.24
C PHE A 102 8.71 10.58 13.79
N ASN A 103 8.32 10.61 15.06
CA ASN A 103 7.61 11.75 15.66
C ASN A 103 8.36 13.05 15.53
N ILE A 104 9.69 13.07 15.73
CA ILE A 104 10.50 14.27 15.63
C ILE A 104 10.41 14.89 14.23
N VAL A 105 10.39 14.05 13.18
CA VAL A 105 10.21 14.55 11.81
C VAL A 105 8.79 15.00 11.58
N LEU A 106 7.83 14.24 12.09
CA LEU A 106 6.41 14.48 11.85
C LEU A 106 5.89 15.72 12.60
N GLU A 107 6.51 16.08 13.73
CA GLU A 107 6.16 17.29 14.49
C GLU A 107 6.41 18.60 13.73
N LYS A 108 7.28 18.57 12.71
CA LYS A 108 7.59 19.74 11.89
C LYS A 108 6.54 20.07 10.82
N TYR A 109 5.55 19.21 10.63
CA TYR A 109 4.57 19.35 9.56
C TYR A 109 3.16 19.50 10.09
N SER A 110 2.30 20.13 9.29
CA SER A 110 0.89 20.28 9.62
C SER A 110 0.21 18.91 9.72
N LYS A 111 -0.50 18.68 10.83
CA LYS A 111 -1.29 17.47 11.07
C LYS A 111 -2.77 17.78 10.85
N ILE A 112 -3.42 16.93 10.09
CA ILE A 112 -4.85 16.94 9.83
C ILE A 112 -5.40 15.61 10.31
N ASN A 113 -6.37 15.65 11.19
CA ASN A 113 -7.14 14.48 11.62
C ASN A 113 -8.51 14.43 10.95
N ASP A 114 -9.28 13.43 11.25
CA ASP A 114 -10.59 13.23 10.64
C ASP A 114 -11.55 14.39 10.86
N ALA A 115 -11.54 15.04 12.02
CA ALA A 115 -12.39 16.17 12.35
C ALA A 115 -12.03 17.45 11.58
N SER A 116 -10.76 17.66 11.24
CA SER A 116 -10.26 18.80 10.48
C SER A 116 -10.08 18.53 8.98
N PHE A 117 -10.52 17.35 8.52
CA PHE A 117 -10.36 16.91 7.13
C PHE A 117 -11.30 17.65 6.18
N ASN A 118 -10.76 18.61 5.44
CA ASN A 118 -11.49 19.34 4.39
C ASN A 118 -10.57 19.78 3.24
N GLU A 119 -11.15 20.26 2.15
CA GLU A 119 -10.39 20.63 0.93
C GLU A 119 -9.43 21.80 1.15
N LEU A 120 -9.80 22.77 1.96
CA LEU A 120 -8.96 23.95 2.22
C LEU A 120 -7.69 23.57 3.01
N THR A 121 -7.83 22.71 4.02
CA THR A 121 -6.70 22.25 4.82
C THR A 121 -5.74 21.39 4.03
N LEU A 122 -6.23 20.60 3.07
CA LEU A 122 -5.42 19.70 2.24
C LEU A 122 -4.53 20.42 1.21
N ASN A 123 -4.78 21.68 0.91
CA ASN A 123 -4.02 22.42 -0.10
C ASN A 123 -2.96 23.37 0.50
N LYS A 124 -2.89 23.49 1.81
CA LYS A 124 -2.10 24.52 2.50
C LYS A 124 -0.59 24.33 2.39
N ASP A 125 -0.10 23.12 2.63
CA ASP A 125 1.33 22.86 2.81
C ASP A 125 1.90 21.86 1.80
N ASN A 126 3.21 21.90 1.61
CA ASN A 126 3.89 20.97 0.72
C ASN A 126 3.95 19.54 1.26
N ILE A 127 3.93 19.37 2.57
CA ILE A 127 3.85 18.08 3.25
C ILE A 127 2.75 18.18 4.30
N ILE A 128 1.81 17.28 4.24
CA ILE A 128 0.68 17.21 5.16
C ILE A 128 0.61 15.81 5.75
N ILE A 129 0.55 15.74 7.08
CA ILE A 129 0.34 14.50 7.80
C ILE A 129 -1.16 14.31 8.01
N LEU A 130 -1.65 13.17 7.59
CA LEU A 130 -3.03 12.76 7.71
C LEU A 130 -3.09 11.66 8.79
N ASP A 131 -3.37 12.09 10.01
CA ASP A 131 -3.31 11.24 11.19
C ASP A 131 -4.69 10.68 11.53
N LYS A 132 -4.75 9.37 11.76
CA LYS A 132 -5.96 8.67 12.23
C LYS A 132 -7.22 8.97 11.42
N LEU A 133 -7.10 9.01 10.11
CA LEU A 133 -8.27 9.14 9.24
C LEU A 133 -9.16 7.90 9.35
N ASN A 134 -10.49 8.09 9.35
CA ASN A 134 -11.40 6.98 9.15
C ASN A 134 -11.21 6.38 7.74
N PHE A 135 -11.69 5.15 7.54
CA PHE A 135 -11.50 4.43 6.27
C PHE A 135 -12.04 5.20 5.06
N LYS A 136 -13.15 5.91 5.19
CA LYS A 136 -13.77 6.70 4.11
C LYS A 136 -12.85 7.83 3.64
N ASN A 137 -12.31 8.62 4.57
CA ASN A 137 -11.43 9.75 4.28
C ASN A 137 -10.04 9.26 3.83
N TRP A 138 -9.49 8.23 4.47
CA TRP A 138 -8.24 7.60 4.05
C TRP A 138 -8.31 7.06 2.61
N ARG A 139 -9.38 6.33 2.27
CA ARG A 139 -9.63 5.88 0.90
C ARG A 139 -9.73 7.05 -0.07
N LYS A 140 -10.42 8.13 0.30
CA LYS A 140 -10.56 9.33 -0.53
C LYS A 140 -9.18 9.93 -0.88
N ILE A 141 -8.24 9.98 0.06
CA ILE A 141 -6.88 10.43 -0.18
C ILE A 141 -6.14 9.50 -1.12
N ILE A 142 -6.20 8.19 -0.91
CA ILE A 142 -5.57 7.21 -1.81
C ILE A 142 -6.06 7.42 -3.24
N LEU A 143 -7.37 7.47 -3.45
CA LEU A 143 -8.00 7.60 -4.76
C LEU A 143 -7.67 8.92 -5.48
N ASN A 144 -7.22 9.93 -4.75
CA ASN A 144 -6.84 11.23 -5.29
C ASN A 144 -5.33 11.46 -5.33
N SER A 145 -4.53 10.45 -5.01
CA SER A 145 -3.09 10.52 -5.11
C SER A 145 -2.64 10.29 -6.57
N LYS A 146 -1.50 10.85 -6.95
CA LYS A 146 -0.88 10.56 -8.25
C LYS A 146 0.03 9.34 -8.23
N LEU A 147 0.52 8.99 -7.03
CA LEU A 147 1.38 7.86 -6.75
C LEU A 147 1.23 7.48 -5.28
N VAL A 148 1.24 6.20 -4.99
CA VAL A 148 1.27 5.68 -3.61
C VAL A 148 2.59 4.93 -3.38
N ILE A 149 3.27 5.25 -2.27
CA ILE A 149 4.47 4.56 -1.79
C ILE A 149 4.12 3.92 -0.46
N THR A 150 4.26 2.62 -0.35
CA THR A 150 3.90 1.88 0.87
C THR A 150 4.68 0.59 0.99
N TYR A 151 4.87 0.10 2.22
CA TYR A 151 5.15 -1.32 2.42
C TYR A 151 3.94 -2.15 2.05
N GLU A 152 4.16 -3.42 1.70
CA GLU A 152 3.10 -4.40 1.48
C GLU A 152 2.13 -4.40 2.67
N SER A 153 0.87 -4.04 2.40
CA SER A 153 -0.18 -3.80 3.40
C SER A 153 -1.57 -3.70 2.74
N GLY A 154 -2.61 -3.49 3.54
CA GLY A 154 -3.96 -3.21 3.04
C GLY A 154 -4.04 -2.01 2.08
N CYS A 155 -3.14 -1.04 2.22
CA CYS A 155 -3.05 0.12 1.34
C CYS A 155 -2.83 -0.28 -0.14
N VAL A 156 -2.01 -1.30 -0.39
CA VAL A 156 -1.74 -1.83 -1.74
C VAL A 156 -3.04 -2.24 -2.43
N HIS A 157 -3.92 -2.93 -1.72
CA HIS A 157 -5.16 -3.44 -2.30
C HIS A 157 -6.18 -2.34 -2.54
N VAL A 158 -6.31 -1.38 -1.62
CA VAL A 158 -7.18 -0.20 -1.83
C VAL A 158 -6.69 0.63 -3.02
N THR A 159 -5.39 0.85 -3.14
CA THR A 159 -4.79 1.56 -4.28
C THR A 159 -5.05 0.84 -5.60
N SER A 160 -5.00 -0.49 -5.60
CA SER A 160 -5.25 -1.32 -6.80
C SER A 160 -6.66 -1.18 -7.36
N MET A 161 -7.61 -0.75 -6.54
CA MET A 161 -9.00 -0.51 -6.97
C MET A 161 -9.16 0.77 -7.81
N SER A 162 -8.14 1.58 -7.95
CA SER A 162 -8.22 2.93 -8.51
C SER A 162 -7.27 3.20 -9.67
N ASP A 163 -6.58 2.25 -10.19
CA ASP A 163 -5.65 2.44 -11.33
C ASP A 163 -4.48 3.42 -11.04
N ILE A 164 -4.27 3.76 -9.76
CA ILE A 164 -3.20 4.65 -9.33
C ILE A 164 -1.88 3.89 -9.29
N PRO A 165 -0.78 4.46 -9.83
CA PRO A 165 0.52 3.85 -9.75
C PRO A 165 1.00 3.65 -8.31
N GLN A 166 1.74 2.56 -8.06
CA GLN A 166 2.23 2.23 -6.73
C GLN A 166 3.71 1.85 -6.77
N VAL A 167 4.45 2.24 -5.74
CA VAL A 167 5.75 1.68 -5.37
C VAL A 167 5.57 0.90 -4.08
N ILE A 168 5.74 -0.41 -4.16
CA ILE A 168 5.50 -1.33 -3.05
C ILE A 168 6.84 -1.85 -2.55
N ILE A 169 7.08 -1.66 -1.25
CA ILE A 169 8.28 -2.10 -0.57
C ILE A 169 7.99 -3.45 0.09
N TYR A 170 8.83 -4.43 -0.17
CA TYR A 170 8.77 -5.75 0.45
C TYR A 170 9.95 -5.95 1.37
N ASP A 171 9.74 -6.66 2.46
CA ASP A 171 10.84 -7.00 3.36
C ASP A 171 11.85 -7.91 2.67
N TYR A 172 13.03 -7.38 2.43
CA TYR A 172 14.12 -8.08 1.75
C TYR A 172 14.50 -9.43 2.40
N LYS A 173 14.33 -9.56 3.72
CA LYS A 173 14.75 -10.75 4.49
C LYS A 173 13.69 -11.86 4.55
N ASN A 174 12.42 -11.56 4.23
CA ASN A 174 11.30 -12.47 4.46
C ASN A 174 10.61 -12.89 3.15
N GLU A 175 11.24 -13.73 2.37
CA GLU A 175 10.70 -14.32 1.13
C GLU A 175 9.90 -13.31 0.27
N PRO A 176 10.49 -12.15 -0.10
CA PRO A 176 9.75 -11.03 -0.70
C PRO A 176 9.09 -11.39 -2.03
N LEU A 177 9.67 -12.29 -2.80
CA LEU A 177 9.09 -12.74 -4.07
C LEU A 177 7.84 -13.59 -3.83
N LEU A 178 7.88 -14.47 -2.84
CA LEU A 178 6.75 -15.30 -2.47
C LEU A 178 5.58 -14.46 -1.93
N ILE A 179 5.87 -13.50 -1.05
CA ILE A 179 4.87 -12.56 -0.53
C ILE A 179 4.27 -11.75 -1.68
N ASN A 180 5.09 -11.29 -2.63
CA ASN A 180 4.58 -10.58 -3.79
C ASN A 180 3.68 -11.46 -4.67
N GLU A 181 4.01 -12.73 -4.87
CA GLU A 181 3.14 -13.64 -5.64
C GLU A 181 1.79 -13.87 -4.95
N GLU A 182 1.82 -14.02 -3.63
CA GLU A 182 0.64 -14.26 -2.83
C GLU A 182 -0.28 -13.05 -2.73
N TYR A 183 0.29 -11.86 -2.53
CA TYR A 183 -0.44 -10.62 -2.25
C TYR A 183 -0.20 -9.53 -3.30
N ALA A 184 0.18 -9.89 -4.51
CA ALA A 184 0.38 -8.91 -5.56
C ALA A 184 -0.88 -8.04 -5.75
N PRO A 185 -0.72 -6.75 -6.04
CA PRO A 185 -1.85 -5.93 -6.43
C PRO A 185 -2.47 -6.47 -7.71
N LEU A 186 -3.80 -6.44 -7.80
CA LEU A 186 -4.53 -6.87 -8.99
C LEU A 186 -4.51 -5.79 -10.10
N THR A 187 -3.43 -5.05 -10.19
CA THR A 187 -3.15 -4.05 -11.24
C THR A 187 -1.75 -4.26 -11.79
N LYS A 188 -1.50 -3.81 -13.01
CA LYS A 188 -0.15 -3.79 -13.59
C LYS A 188 0.62 -2.50 -13.27
N LYS A 189 -0.04 -1.50 -12.70
CA LYS A 189 0.55 -0.18 -12.41
C LYS A 189 1.29 -0.17 -11.07
N TYR A 190 2.23 -1.09 -10.89
CA TYR A 190 3.07 -1.06 -9.69
C TYR A 190 4.51 -1.43 -10.00
N LYS A 191 5.41 -0.96 -9.15
CA LYS A 191 6.83 -1.32 -9.13
C LYS A 191 7.21 -1.86 -7.76
N LYS A 192 8.05 -2.89 -7.73
CA LYS A 192 8.54 -3.53 -6.51
C LYS A 192 9.87 -2.94 -6.07
N VAL A 193 10.02 -2.75 -4.77
CA VAL A 193 11.29 -2.44 -4.10
C VAL A 193 11.62 -3.61 -3.20
N ILE A 194 12.70 -4.34 -3.52
CA ILE A 194 13.17 -5.53 -2.82
C ILE A 194 14.67 -5.36 -2.64
N VAL A 195 15.06 -4.55 -1.68
CA VAL A 195 16.47 -4.23 -1.40
C VAL A 195 16.69 -4.06 0.12
N PRO A 196 17.92 -4.19 0.61
CA PRO A 196 18.25 -3.86 1.99
C PRO A 196 17.83 -2.42 2.35
N SER A 197 17.53 -2.17 3.62
CA SER A 197 17.07 -0.87 4.12
C SER A 197 17.97 0.30 3.69
N SER A 198 19.28 0.11 3.66
CA SER A 198 20.27 1.12 3.23
C SER A 198 20.07 1.60 1.79
N SER A 199 19.45 0.82 0.92
CA SER A 199 19.26 1.13 -0.50
C SER A 199 17.82 1.50 -0.86
N ILE A 200 16.89 1.46 0.09
CA ILE A 200 15.45 1.68 -0.16
C ILE A 200 15.19 3.01 -0.84
N ASN A 201 15.75 4.10 -0.36
CA ASN A 201 15.52 5.44 -0.92
C ASN A 201 15.95 5.55 -2.37
N GLN A 202 17.12 5.02 -2.70
CA GLN A 202 17.64 5.04 -4.06
C GLN A 202 16.72 4.23 -4.98
N GLU A 203 16.31 3.04 -4.53
CA GLU A 203 15.47 2.17 -5.33
C GLU A 203 14.06 2.75 -5.52
N ILE A 204 13.45 3.34 -4.48
CA ILE A 204 12.18 4.06 -4.61
C ILE A 204 12.28 5.13 -5.71
N MET A 205 13.32 5.98 -5.68
CA MET A 205 13.50 7.03 -6.67
C MET A 205 13.70 6.48 -8.08
N THR A 206 14.40 5.36 -8.20
CA THR A 206 14.58 4.65 -9.48
C THR A 206 13.24 4.12 -10.01
N LYS A 207 12.44 3.49 -9.14
CA LYS A 207 11.11 2.96 -9.54
C LYS A 207 10.13 4.05 -9.92
N ILE A 208 10.16 5.19 -9.24
CA ILE A 208 9.30 6.34 -9.59
C ILE A 208 9.58 6.83 -11.03
N LYS A 209 10.84 6.90 -11.43
CA LYS A 209 11.23 7.29 -12.79
C LYS A 209 10.74 6.31 -13.89
N GLN A 210 10.48 5.06 -13.50
CA GLN A 210 9.98 4.01 -14.40
C GLN A 210 8.44 3.95 -14.47
N ILE A 211 7.76 4.83 -13.75
CA ILE A 211 6.30 4.94 -13.77
C ILE A 211 5.91 6.02 -14.77
N GLU A 212 5.12 5.64 -15.75
CA GLU A 212 4.43 6.57 -16.64
C GLU A 212 3.22 7.16 -15.91
N PHE A 213 3.14 8.49 -15.82
CA PHE A 213 2.07 9.24 -15.16
C PHE A 213 0.98 9.65 -16.14
#